data_6a27b1824676cdd56915d7a304a60743
#
_entry.id   6a27b1824676cdd56915d7a304a60743
#
_cell.length_a   1.000
_cell.length_b   1.000
_cell.length_c   1.000
_cell.angle_alpha   90.00
_cell.angle_beta   90.00
_cell.angle_gamma   90.00
#
_symmetry.space_group_name_H-M   'P 1'
#
loop_
_entity.id
_entity.type
_entity.pdbx_description
1 polymer ?
#
loop_
_entity_poly.entity_id
_entity_poly.type
_entity_poly.pdbx_seq_one_letter_code
_entity_poly.pdbx_strand_id
1 'polypeptide(L)'
;MKMKSEPLDLAARVSSDGYSLQFYCDKECQTYNVAIVNDKVKNKEYYNQIIISRDSTEKISNWLLKATDANETDLSSLYVECVSHCEILSFSKLDNCIYVQLYQVASFPRQKRGKTDDEFSMSEKVAGVLARTLLIYLHSGVPNS
;
A
#
# COMPACT_ATOMS: atom_id res chain seq x y z
N MET A 1 -9.77 24.72 17.10
CA MET A 1 -9.67 24.65 16.35
C MET A 1 -9.42 23.73 15.75
N LYS A 2 -9.48 23.48 15.13
CA LYS A 2 -9.29 22.65 14.50
C LYS A 2 -8.50 22.74 13.62
N MET A 3 -7.77 22.42 13.48
CA MET A 3 -7.02 22.56 12.68
C MET A 3 -7.27 21.90 11.59
N LYS A 4 -7.34 22.31 10.72
CA LYS A 4 -7.65 21.72 9.70
C LYS A 4 -6.52 21.16 9.17
N SER A 5 -6.36 20.01 9.09
CA SER A 5 -5.27 19.51 8.49
C SER A 5 -5.35 19.66 7.03
N GLU A 6 -4.27 19.73 6.39
CA GLU A 6 -4.25 19.77 5.00
C GLU A 6 -4.73 18.51 4.48
N PRO A 7 -5.49 18.50 3.47
CA PRO A 7 -6.00 17.27 2.92
C PRO A 7 -4.86 16.51 2.30
N LEU A 8 -4.91 15.21 2.41
CA LEU A 8 -3.91 14.37 1.79
C LEU A 8 -4.22 14.25 0.31
N ASP A 9 -3.17 14.16 -0.49
CA ASP A 9 -3.34 14.00 -1.92
C ASP A 9 -3.42 12.53 -2.26
N LEU A 10 -4.35 12.16 -3.09
CA LEU A 10 -4.44 10.78 -3.51
C LEU A 10 -3.33 10.51 -4.52
N ALA A 11 -2.43 9.63 -4.16
CA ALA A 11 -1.32 9.29 -5.04
C ALA A 11 -1.68 8.15 -5.98
N ALA A 12 -2.40 7.16 -5.49
CA ALA A 12 -2.79 6.04 -6.31
C ALA A 12 -3.91 5.27 -5.63
N ARG A 13 -4.75 4.63 -6.43
CA ARG A 13 -5.82 3.81 -5.91
C ARG A 13 -6.13 2.75 -6.93
N VAL A 14 -6.20 1.50 -6.50
CA VAL A 14 -6.62 0.41 -7.36
C VAL A 14 -7.69 -0.39 -6.62
N SER A 15 -8.55 -1.03 -7.38
CA SER A 15 -9.67 -1.78 -6.81
C SER A 15 -9.66 -3.20 -7.32
N SER A 16 -10.12 -4.11 -6.50
CA SER A 16 -10.20 -5.51 -6.86
C SER A 16 -11.17 -6.20 -5.90
N ASP A 17 -12.16 -6.89 -6.46
CA ASP A 17 -13.08 -7.69 -5.64
C ASP A 17 -13.78 -6.93 -4.53
N GLY A 18 -14.13 -5.70 -4.78
CA GLY A 18 -14.87 -4.93 -3.77
C GLY A 18 -14.02 -4.29 -2.72
N TYR A 19 -12.70 -4.38 -2.87
CA TYR A 19 -11.76 -3.71 -1.98
C TYR A 19 -10.92 -2.77 -2.79
N SER A 20 -10.32 -1.80 -2.15
CA SER A 20 -9.38 -0.92 -2.81
C SER A 20 -8.16 -0.73 -1.95
N LEU A 21 -7.03 -0.52 -2.61
CA LEU A 21 -5.77 -0.21 -1.96
C LEU A 21 -5.48 1.23 -2.34
N GLN A 22 -5.29 2.07 -1.36
CA GLN A 22 -5.18 3.50 -1.58
C GLN A 22 -3.92 4.04 -0.95
N PHE A 23 -3.22 4.90 -1.67
CA PHE A 23 -2.03 5.58 -1.19
C PHE A 23 -2.31 7.07 -1.23
N TYR A 24 -2.16 7.74 -0.11
CA TYR A 24 -2.33 9.18 -0.03
C TYR A 24 -1.03 9.81 0.42
N CYS A 25 -0.66 10.90 -0.17
CA CYS A 25 0.58 11.58 0.17
C CYS A 25 0.34 12.72 1.13
N ASP A 26 1.11 12.76 2.19
CA ASP A 26 1.13 13.90 3.10
C ASP A 26 2.35 14.71 2.70
N LYS A 27 2.11 15.80 2.01
CA LYS A 27 3.22 16.56 1.45
C LYS A 27 4.06 17.24 2.51
N GLU A 28 3.45 17.58 3.60
CA GLU A 28 4.22 18.23 4.64
C GLU A 28 5.20 17.31 5.29
N CYS A 29 4.79 16.10 5.56
CA CYS A 29 5.64 15.14 6.25
C CYS A 29 6.43 14.26 5.29
N GLN A 30 6.16 14.33 4.00
CA GLN A 30 6.82 13.49 3.02
C GLN A 30 6.57 12.02 3.30
N THR A 31 5.36 11.71 3.73
CA THR A 31 4.98 10.33 4.05
C THR A 31 3.74 9.97 3.25
N TYR A 32 3.43 8.68 3.25
CA TYR A 32 2.28 8.17 2.53
C TYR A 32 1.39 7.39 3.47
N ASN A 33 0.10 7.65 3.40
CA ASN A 33 -0.87 6.88 4.16
C ASN A 33 -1.42 5.80 3.25
N VAL A 34 -1.36 4.56 3.70
CA VAL A 34 -1.81 3.42 2.92
C VAL A 34 -2.98 2.79 3.62
N ALA A 35 -4.03 2.52 2.88
CA ALA A 35 -5.24 1.93 3.45
C ALA A 35 -5.79 0.85 2.54
N ILE A 36 -6.30 -0.21 3.14
CA ILE A 36 -7.04 -1.23 2.42
C ILE A 36 -8.48 -1.01 2.83
N VAL A 37 -9.33 -0.69 1.87
CA VAL A 37 -10.69 -0.28 2.14
C VAL A 37 -11.67 -1.26 1.55
N ASN A 38 -12.64 -1.67 2.35
CA ASN A 38 -13.72 -2.51 1.85
C ASN A 38 -14.75 -1.55 1.26
N ASP A 39 -14.86 -1.52 -0.05
CA ASP A 39 -15.71 -0.54 -0.73
C ASP A 39 -17.20 -0.76 -0.44
N LYS A 40 -17.56 -1.92 0.09
CA LYS A 40 -18.95 -2.18 0.39
C LYS A 40 -19.38 -1.62 1.73
N VAL A 41 -18.41 -1.26 2.57
CA VAL A 41 -18.72 -0.72 3.88
C VAL A 41 -18.90 0.77 3.76
N LYS A 42 -20.03 1.29 4.23
CA LYS A 42 -20.26 2.69 4.08
C LYS A 42 -19.51 3.54 5.07
N ASN A 43 -19.35 3.05 6.28
CA ASN A 43 -18.69 3.84 7.30
C ASN A 43 -17.20 3.59 7.22
N LYS A 44 -16.50 4.47 6.55
CA LYS A 44 -15.09 4.27 6.31
C LYS A 44 -14.20 4.80 7.41
N GLU A 45 -14.77 5.17 8.51
CA GLU A 45 -13.96 5.63 9.61
C GLU A 45 -13.24 4.51 10.29
N TYR A 46 -13.65 3.28 10.03
CA TYR A 46 -13.08 2.17 10.77
C TYR A 46 -12.04 1.37 10.03
N TYR A 47 -11.64 1.80 8.84
CA TYR A 47 -10.61 1.03 8.19
C TYR A 47 -9.26 1.52 8.69
N ASN A 48 -8.29 0.62 8.63
CA ASN A 48 -6.97 0.91 9.13
C ASN A 48 -6.13 1.61 8.10
N GLN A 49 -5.30 2.50 8.56
CA GLN A 49 -4.33 3.15 7.71
C GLN A 49 -2.99 3.05 8.38
N ILE A 50 -1.95 2.92 7.60
CA ILE A 50 -0.61 2.99 8.13
C ILE A 50 0.13 4.09 7.39
N ILE A 51 1.17 4.59 8.01
CA ILE A 51 1.96 5.66 7.44
C ILE A 51 3.34 5.10 7.13
N ILE A 52 3.77 5.23 5.90
CA ILE A 52 5.08 4.75 5.49
C ILE A 52 5.87 5.91 4.90
N SER A 53 7.17 5.74 4.82
CA SER A 53 8.04 6.79 4.31
C SER A 53 7.98 6.83 2.78
N ARG A 54 8.50 7.90 2.23
CA ARG A 54 8.59 8.02 0.78
C ARG A 54 9.51 6.93 0.23
N ASP A 55 10.61 6.64 0.92
CA ASP A 55 11.51 5.60 0.49
C ASP A 55 10.82 4.25 0.43
N SER A 56 9.99 3.97 1.41
CA SER A 56 9.24 2.72 1.43
C SER A 56 8.28 2.65 0.26
N THR A 57 7.65 3.77 -0.06
CA THR A 57 6.72 3.81 -1.18
C THR A 57 7.46 3.54 -2.49
N GLU A 58 8.66 4.05 -2.61
CA GLU A 58 9.45 3.81 -3.81
C GLU A 58 9.85 2.34 -3.90
N LYS A 59 10.20 1.73 -2.77
CA LYS A 59 10.53 0.31 -2.75
C LYS A 59 9.33 -0.53 -3.18
N ILE A 60 8.15 -0.16 -2.73
CA ILE A 60 6.93 -0.85 -3.11
C ILE A 60 6.73 -0.75 -4.62
N SER A 61 6.90 0.44 -5.17
CA SER A 61 6.70 0.64 -6.60
C SER A 61 7.67 -0.21 -7.42
N ASN A 62 8.91 -0.26 -6.99
CA ASN A 62 9.92 -1.04 -7.71
C ASN A 62 9.67 -2.53 -7.57
N TRP A 63 9.23 -2.96 -6.40
CA TRP A 63 8.90 -4.37 -6.20
C TRP A 63 7.73 -4.77 -7.09
N LEU A 64 6.72 -3.91 -7.18
CA LEU A 64 5.55 -4.21 -8.00
C LEU A 64 5.92 -4.31 -9.47
N LEU A 65 6.84 -3.47 -9.93
CA LEU A 65 7.29 -3.59 -11.31
C LEU A 65 7.97 -4.92 -11.56
N LYS A 66 8.78 -5.38 -10.62
CA LYS A 66 9.40 -6.68 -10.77
C LYS A 66 8.35 -7.77 -10.75
N ALA A 67 7.34 -7.62 -9.93
CA ALA A 67 6.31 -8.64 -9.80
C ALA A 67 5.52 -8.81 -11.08
N THR A 68 5.49 -7.78 -11.92
CA THR A 68 4.77 -7.88 -13.19
C THR A 68 5.65 -8.33 -14.33
N ASP A 69 6.94 -8.59 -14.07
CA ASP A 69 7.85 -9.04 -15.10
C ASP A 69 7.66 -10.54 -15.26
N ALA A 70 7.32 -10.96 -16.45
CA ALA A 70 7.05 -12.37 -16.69
C ALA A 70 8.27 -13.24 -16.46
N ASN A 71 9.45 -12.67 -16.54
CA ASN A 71 10.68 -13.43 -16.32
C ASN A 71 11.05 -13.54 -14.86
N GLU A 72 10.35 -12.85 -13.99
CA GLU A 72 10.69 -12.87 -12.59
C GLU A 72 9.84 -13.91 -11.91
N THR A 73 10.34 -15.12 -11.77
CA THR A 73 9.51 -16.20 -11.25
C THR A 73 9.82 -16.53 -9.81
N ASP A 74 10.82 -15.92 -9.21
CA ASP A 74 11.20 -16.25 -7.86
C ASP A 74 11.41 -15.00 -7.05
N LEU A 75 10.37 -14.24 -6.91
CA LEU A 75 10.45 -12.94 -6.26
C LEU A 75 10.16 -13.08 -4.78
N SER A 76 11.08 -12.60 -3.95
CA SER A 76 10.87 -12.63 -2.51
C SER A 76 9.82 -11.62 -2.09
N SER A 77 9.14 -11.93 -1.01
CA SER A 77 8.15 -11.00 -0.48
C SER A 77 8.82 -9.73 0.02
N LEU A 78 8.07 -8.66 0.02
CA LEU A 78 8.55 -7.37 0.51
C LEU A 78 7.82 -7.05 1.80
N TYR A 79 8.56 -6.67 2.84
CA TYR A 79 7.97 -6.27 4.11
C TYR A 79 8.37 -4.84 4.40
N VAL A 80 7.39 -4.01 4.67
CA VAL A 80 7.61 -2.59 4.87
C VAL A 80 7.07 -2.21 6.24
N GLU A 81 7.93 -1.67 7.08
CA GLU A 81 7.51 -1.21 8.40
C GLU A 81 6.91 0.16 8.30
N CYS A 82 5.87 0.41 9.07
CA CYS A 82 5.30 1.75 9.09
C CYS A 82 6.20 2.66 9.93
N VAL A 83 5.94 3.95 9.83
CA VAL A 83 6.76 4.95 10.51
C VAL A 83 6.74 4.75 12.01
N SER A 84 5.62 4.31 12.57
CA SER A 84 5.50 4.10 13.99
C SER A 84 6.10 2.79 14.44
N HIS A 85 6.49 1.91 13.52
CA HIS A 85 7.04 0.60 13.82
C HIS A 85 6.04 -0.32 14.51
N CYS A 86 4.76 -0.01 14.42
CA CYS A 86 3.74 -0.85 15.03
C CYS A 86 3.09 -1.81 14.06
N GLU A 87 3.26 -1.58 12.79
CA GLU A 87 2.59 -2.40 11.77
C GLU A 87 3.52 -2.65 10.60
N ILE A 88 3.25 -3.72 9.89
CA ILE A 88 4.04 -4.10 8.73
C ILE A 88 3.10 -4.32 7.57
N LEU A 89 3.44 -3.77 6.43
CA LEU A 89 2.70 -3.97 5.20
C LEU A 89 3.51 -4.94 4.36
N SER A 90 2.92 -6.05 3.95
CA SER A 90 3.65 -7.04 3.20
C SER A 90 3.06 -7.20 1.80
N PHE A 91 3.93 -7.48 0.85
CA PHE A 91 3.56 -7.74 -0.53
C PHE A 91 4.16 -9.07 -0.93
N SER A 92 3.37 -9.94 -1.53
CA SER A 92 3.89 -11.21 -1.99
C SER A 92 3.22 -11.57 -3.30
N LYS A 93 3.88 -12.42 -4.07
CA LYS A 93 3.35 -12.85 -5.35
C LYS A 93 3.19 -14.35 -5.32
N LEU A 94 2.01 -14.82 -5.67
CA LEU A 94 1.76 -16.24 -5.75
C LEU A 94 0.99 -16.49 -7.04
N ASP A 95 1.56 -17.30 -7.90
CA ASP A 95 1.00 -17.53 -9.22
C ASP A 95 0.98 -16.21 -9.95
N ASN A 96 -0.11 -15.74 -10.41
CA ASN A 96 -0.14 -14.47 -11.12
C ASN A 96 -0.89 -13.43 -10.32
N CYS A 97 -0.85 -13.57 -9.02
CA CYS A 97 -1.61 -12.69 -8.15
C CYS A 97 -0.70 -12.07 -7.10
N ILE A 98 -0.92 -10.81 -6.83
CA ILE A 98 -0.15 -10.10 -5.82
C ILE A 98 -1.05 -9.91 -4.60
N TYR A 99 -0.52 -10.26 -3.43
CA TYR A 99 -1.25 -10.16 -2.18
C TYR A 99 -0.63 -9.11 -1.28
N VAL A 100 -1.47 -8.28 -0.70
CA VAL A 100 -1.04 -7.22 0.19
C VAL A 100 -1.71 -7.47 1.53
N GLN A 101 -0.94 -7.47 2.60
CA GLN A 101 -1.49 -7.72 3.92
C GLN A 101 -0.92 -6.77 4.94
N LEU A 102 -1.73 -6.42 5.91
CA LEU A 102 -1.34 -5.52 6.97
C LEU A 102 -1.31 -6.30 8.27
N TYR A 103 -0.17 -6.29 8.94
CA TYR A 103 0.01 -7.04 10.18
C TYR A 103 0.37 -6.12 11.33
N GLN A 104 -0.06 -6.50 12.52
CA GLN A 104 0.43 -5.85 13.71
C GLN A 104 1.77 -6.46 14.04
N VAL A 105 2.71 -5.66 14.47
CA VAL A 105 4.03 -6.17 14.79
C VAL A 105 3.97 -7.22 15.89
N ALA A 106 3.11 -6.99 16.87
CA ALA A 106 3.03 -7.93 18.00
C ALA A 106 2.61 -9.32 17.56
N SER A 107 1.85 -9.43 16.48
CA SER A 107 1.38 -10.74 16.05
C SER A 107 2.15 -11.27 14.84
N PHE A 108 3.06 -10.49 14.31
CA PHE A 108 3.82 -10.92 13.17
C PHE A 108 5.02 -11.71 13.62
N PRO A 109 5.35 -12.82 13.02
CA PRO A 109 4.66 -13.45 11.86
C PRO A 109 3.65 -14.50 12.27
N ARG A 110 3.24 -14.51 13.51
CA ARG A 110 2.31 -15.50 14.00
C ARG A 110 0.87 -15.13 13.80
N GLN A 111 0.61 -14.24 12.90
CA GLN A 111 -0.75 -13.84 12.59
C GLN A 111 -1.58 -15.05 12.26
N LYS A 112 -2.73 -15.17 12.92
CA LYS A 112 -3.56 -16.26 12.64
C LYS A 112 -4.18 -16.05 11.35
N ARG A 113 -4.32 -17.04 10.55
CA ARG A 113 -4.87 -16.86 9.31
C ARG A 113 -6.25 -16.59 9.37
N GLY A 114 -6.84 -15.96 8.54
CA GLY A 114 -8.25 -15.64 8.51
C GLY A 114 -8.59 -14.44 9.35
N LYS A 115 -7.64 -13.90 10.05
CA LYS A 115 -7.93 -12.75 10.84
C LYS A 115 -7.41 -11.52 10.19
N THR A 116 -7.03 -11.58 8.96
CA THR A 116 -6.51 -10.42 8.34
C THR A 116 -7.65 -9.70 7.75
N ASP A 117 -8.26 -8.85 8.48
CA ASP A 117 -9.29 -8.04 7.93
C ASP A 117 -8.70 -7.07 6.94
N ASP A 118 -7.40 -6.95 6.90
CA ASP A 118 -6.76 -5.99 6.03
C ASP A 118 -5.93 -6.74 5.02
N GLU A 119 -6.60 -7.28 4.04
CA GLU A 119 -5.94 -8.03 3.00
C GLU A 119 -6.49 -7.58 1.66
N PHE A 120 -5.62 -7.43 0.68
CA PHE A 120 -6.00 -7.01 -0.65
C PHE A 120 -5.25 -7.87 -1.65
N SER A 121 -5.91 -8.30 -2.71
CA SER A 121 -5.23 -9.06 -3.74
C SER A 121 -5.54 -8.42 -5.10
N MET A 122 -4.60 -8.54 -6.01
CA MET A 122 -4.76 -7.93 -7.32
C MET A 122 -4.02 -8.74 -8.36
N SER A 123 -4.43 -8.58 -9.61
CA SER A 123 -3.75 -9.25 -10.70
C SER A 123 -2.45 -8.53 -11.00
N GLU A 124 -1.60 -9.16 -11.79
CA GLU A 124 -0.37 -8.52 -12.21
C GLU A 124 -0.65 -7.25 -13.00
N LYS A 125 -1.72 -7.26 -13.77
CA LYS A 125 -2.06 -6.10 -14.57
C LYS A 125 -2.39 -4.91 -13.68
N VAL A 126 -3.19 -5.15 -12.65
CA VAL A 126 -3.56 -4.08 -11.73
C VAL A 126 -2.33 -3.62 -10.96
N ALA A 127 -1.46 -4.56 -10.59
CA ALA A 127 -0.25 -4.20 -9.87
C ALA A 127 0.65 -3.31 -10.73
N GLY A 128 0.70 -3.58 -12.02
CA GLY A 128 1.48 -2.73 -12.92
C GLY A 128 0.94 -1.32 -13.00
N VAL A 129 -0.38 -1.19 -13.03
CA VAL A 129 -1.00 0.14 -13.03
C VAL A 129 -0.66 0.86 -11.74
N LEU A 130 -0.75 0.17 -10.62
CA LEU A 130 -0.43 0.77 -9.34
C LEU A 130 1.03 1.23 -9.31
N ALA A 131 1.94 0.39 -9.76
CA ALA A 131 3.36 0.72 -9.73
C ALA A 131 3.63 1.96 -10.56
N ARG A 132 3.09 2.01 -11.76
CA ARG A 132 3.34 3.14 -12.63
C ARG A 132 2.73 4.42 -12.10
N THR A 133 1.53 4.31 -11.54
CA THR A 133 0.87 5.47 -10.98
C THR A 133 1.65 6.03 -9.81
N LEU A 134 2.14 5.15 -8.94
CA LEU A 134 2.95 5.59 -7.80
C LEU A 134 4.24 6.23 -8.27
N LEU A 135 4.90 5.64 -9.26
CA LEU A 135 6.16 6.19 -9.73
C LEU A 135 5.96 7.56 -10.37
N ILE A 136 4.90 7.71 -11.13
CA ILE A 136 4.61 9.00 -11.72
C ILE A 136 4.38 10.04 -10.62
N TYR A 137 3.64 9.66 -9.59
CA TYR A 137 3.38 10.59 -8.51
C TYR A 137 4.66 10.92 -7.74
N LEU A 138 5.49 9.92 -7.49
CA LEU A 138 6.73 10.13 -6.76
C LEU A 138 7.65 11.07 -7.52
N HIS A 139 7.66 11.00 -8.82
CA HIS A 139 8.55 11.85 -9.60
C HIS A 139 7.98 13.22 -9.90
N SER A 140 6.67 13.32 -10.08
CA SER A 140 6.10 14.60 -10.40
C SER A 140 5.54 15.31 -9.19
N GLY A 141 5.27 14.59 -8.13
CA GLY A 141 4.78 15.22 -6.93
C GLY A 141 5.86 15.85 -6.09
N VAL A 142 7.09 15.71 -6.49
CA VAL A 142 8.15 16.32 -5.76
C VAL A 142 8.07 17.79 -5.91
N PRO A 143 7.97 18.48 -4.88
CA PRO A 143 7.77 19.87 -4.95
C PRO A 143 9.01 20.43 -5.46
N ASN A 144 8.90 21.07 -6.34
CA ASN A 144 9.87 21.61 -6.87
C ASN A 144 10.07 22.64 -6.18
N SER A 145 9.78 22.68 -5.51
CA SER A 145 9.84 23.60 -4.81
C SER A 145 10.33 24.20 -4.64
#